data_959857b40fcd58f47f3cfb7b8b5a0e79
#
_entry.id   959857b40fcd58f47f3cfb7b8b5a0e79
#
_cell.length_a   1.000
_cell.length_b   1.000
_cell.length_c   1.000
_cell.angle_alpha   90.00
_cell.angle_beta   90.00
_cell.angle_gamma   90.00
#
_symmetry.space_group_name_H-M   'P 1'
#
loop_
_entity.id
_entity.type
_entity.pdbx_description
1 polymer ?
#
loop_
_entity_poly.entity_id
_entity_poly.type
_entity_poly.pdbx_seq_one_letter_code
_entity_poly.pdbx_strand_id
1 'polypeptide(L)'
;FMVARLAPLYNLSPTAMTVVALTGGLTMVVGATIALTQTDIKRVVAYSTVSQLGYMVMACGLGAYTAGMYHLLTHGAFKALLFLGCGSVIIALHHEQDMRRMGGLKDKLPITYWTFVVGSLALAGFPLTSGFFSKDALLVSAWSTGPLGQFLAVLGLVTALLTAFYSFRLVFVTFWGPSHVDPHHAGHVHE
;
A
#
# COMPACT_ATOMS: atom_id res chain seq x y z
N PHE A 1 14.11 -6.68 -5.85
CA PHE A 1 15.32 -6.34 -6.65
C PHE A 1 16.22 -7.55 -6.87
N MET A 2 16.61 -8.30 -5.82
CA MET A 2 17.52 -9.45 -5.92
C MET A 2 17.02 -10.49 -6.93
N VAL A 3 15.76 -10.91 -6.85
CA VAL A 3 15.19 -11.89 -7.79
C VAL A 3 15.26 -11.39 -9.24
N ALA A 4 14.92 -10.13 -9.47
CA ALA A 4 15.01 -9.52 -10.80
C ALA A 4 16.46 -9.41 -11.30
N ARG A 5 17.42 -9.09 -10.42
CA ARG A 5 18.84 -9.01 -10.79
C ARG A 5 19.44 -10.39 -11.09
N LEU A 6 19.00 -11.41 -10.38
CA LEU A 6 19.43 -12.79 -10.54
C LEU A 6 18.47 -13.61 -11.43
N ALA A 7 17.65 -12.94 -12.24
CA ALA A 7 16.69 -13.59 -13.15
C ALA A 7 17.30 -14.74 -14.00
N PRO A 8 18.50 -14.63 -14.58
CA PRO A 8 19.10 -15.74 -15.32
C PRO A 8 19.28 -17.01 -14.47
N LEU A 9 19.59 -16.86 -13.17
CA LEU A 9 19.73 -17.98 -12.25
C LEU A 9 18.38 -18.55 -11.83
N TYR A 10 17.41 -17.70 -11.46
CA TYR A 10 16.09 -18.14 -11.04
C TYR A 10 15.32 -18.83 -12.17
N ASN A 11 15.45 -18.36 -13.40
CA ASN A 11 14.79 -18.94 -14.58
C ASN A 11 15.27 -20.38 -14.91
N LEU A 12 16.41 -20.82 -14.37
CA LEU A 12 16.87 -22.20 -14.52
C LEU A 12 16.04 -23.19 -13.67
N SER A 13 15.29 -22.72 -12.68
CA SER A 13 14.50 -23.56 -11.77
C SER A 13 13.04 -23.12 -11.74
N PRO A 14 12.14 -23.76 -12.51
CA PRO A 14 10.69 -23.49 -12.45
C PRO A 14 10.12 -23.65 -11.03
N THR A 15 10.65 -24.59 -10.26
CA THR A 15 10.22 -24.78 -8.86
C THR A 15 10.56 -23.57 -8.00
N ALA A 16 11.76 -23.01 -8.14
CA ALA A 16 12.15 -21.80 -7.39
C ALA A 16 11.25 -20.61 -7.76
N MET A 17 10.95 -20.45 -9.04
CA MET A 17 10.04 -19.40 -9.53
C MET A 17 8.63 -19.56 -8.94
N THR A 18 8.09 -20.78 -8.93
CA THR A 18 6.80 -21.08 -8.32
C THR A 18 6.78 -20.76 -6.81
N VAL A 19 7.81 -21.11 -6.08
CA VAL A 19 7.93 -20.80 -4.64
C VAL A 19 7.95 -19.27 -4.42
N VAL A 20 8.71 -18.54 -5.23
CA VAL A 20 8.76 -17.07 -5.17
C VAL A 20 7.38 -16.46 -5.47
N ALA A 21 6.67 -16.95 -6.49
CA ALA A 21 5.34 -16.47 -6.85
C ALA A 21 4.32 -16.71 -5.71
N LEU A 22 4.30 -17.91 -5.15
CA LEU A 22 3.37 -18.28 -4.07
C LEU A 22 3.66 -17.53 -2.77
N THR A 23 4.92 -17.41 -2.37
CA THR A 23 5.30 -16.64 -1.18
C THR A 23 4.97 -15.15 -1.34
N GLY A 24 5.18 -14.58 -2.54
CA GLY A 24 4.77 -13.23 -2.87
C GLY A 24 3.26 -13.05 -2.77
N GLY A 25 2.48 -13.95 -3.38
CA GLY A 25 1.01 -13.94 -3.32
C GLY A 25 0.47 -14.07 -1.89
N LEU A 26 1.03 -14.96 -1.08
CA LEU A 26 0.65 -15.11 0.33
C LEU A 26 0.97 -13.84 1.13
N THR A 27 2.18 -13.30 0.98
CA THR A 27 2.61 -12.07 1.65
C THR A 27 1.69 -10.89 1.31
N MET A 28 1.27 -10.78 0.04
CA MET A 28 0.35 -9.78 -0.45
C MET A 28 -0.97 -9.80 0.32
N VAL A 29 -1.58 -10.97 0.47
CA VAL A 29 -2.87 -11.14 1.17
C VAL A 29 -2.71 -10.92 2.66
N VAL A 30 -1.72 -11.54 3.29
CA VAL A 30 -1.47 -11.42 4.74
C VAL A 30 -1.19 -9.96 5.11
N GLY A 31 -0.37 -9.25 4.35
CA GLY A 31 -0.11 -7.83 4.58
C GLY A 31 -1.37 -6.97 4.50
N ALA A 32 -2.24 -7.21 3.51
CA ALA A 32 -3.49 -6.48 3.36
C ALA A 32 -4.50 -6.78 4.48
N THR A 33 -4.66 -8.05 4.86
CA THR A 33 -5.58 -8.44 5.95
C THR A 33 -5.15 -7.87 7.30
N ILE A 34 -3.85 -7.84 7.59
CA ILE A 34 -3.33 -7.20 8.81
C ILE A 34 -3.58 -5.68 8.74
N ALA A 35 -3.34 -5.02 7.61
CA ALA A 35 -3.59 -3.59 7.45
C ALA A 35 -5.06 -3.19 7.72
N LEU A 36 -6.02 -4.06 7.41
CA LEU A 36 -7.44 -3.86 7.69
C LEU A 36 -7.76 -3.75 9.19
N THR A 37 -7.03 -4.47 10.04
CA THR A 37 -7.32 -4.56 11.47
C THR A 37 -6.52 -3.57 12.32
N GLN A 38 -5.48 -2.96 11.75
CA GLN A 38 -4.66 -2.00 12.48
C GLN A 38 -5.42 -0.71 12.80
N THR A 39 -5.18 -0.17 13.99
CA THR A 39 -5.71 1.12 14.46
C THR A 39 -4.65 2.21 14.50
N ASP A 40 -3.39 1.84 14.44
CA ASP A 40 -2.24 2.75 14.38
C ASP A 40 -2.02 3.21 12.93
N ILE A 41 -2.04 4.54 12.70
CA ILE A 41 -1.89 5.16 11.38
C ILE A 41 -0.60 4.71 10.67
N LYS A 42 0.50 4.63 11.40
CA LYS A 42 1.80 4.24 10.88
C LYS A 42 1.85 2.74 10.53
N ARG A 43 1.22 1.89 11.38
CA ARG A 43 1.15 0.44 11.14
C ARG A 43 0.29 0.09 9.94
N VAL A 44 -0.84 0.79 9.71
CA VAL A 44 -1.65 0.58 8.50
C VAL A 44 -0.79 0.80 7.25
N VAL A 45 -0.05 1.92 7.20
CA VAL A 45 0.83 2.23 6.07
C VAL A 45 2.00 1.24 5.98
N ALA A 46 2.56 0.76 7.10
CA ALA A 46 3.62 -0.24 7.11
C ALA A 46 3.15 -1.60 6.54
N TYR A 47 2.03 -2.13 7.02
CA TYR A 47 1.49 -3.41 6.51
C TYR A 47 0.99 -3.31 5.07
N SER A 48 0.52 -2.14 4.64
CA SER A 48 0.24 -1.94 3.23
C SER A 48 1.53 -1.99 2.38
N THR A 49 2.70 -1.59 2.92
CA THR A 49 4.00 -1.80 2.25
C THR A 49 4.31 -3.28 2.10
N VAL A 50 4.13 -4.07 3.16
CA VAL A 50 4.30 -5.53 3.10
C VAL A 50 3.44 -6.15 2.01
N SER A 51 2.16 -5.75 1.94
CA SER A 51 1.25 -6.21 0.88
C SER A 51 1.74 -5.85 -0.52
N GLN A 52 2.17 -4.60 -0.75
CA GLN A 52 2.64 -4.16 -2.07
C GLN A 52 3.97 -4.84 -2.46
N LEU A 53 4.88 -5.08 -1.51
CA LEU A 53 6.07 -5.89 -1.76
C LEU A 53 5.71 -7.33 -2.15
N GLY A 54 4.65 -7.88 -1.57
CA GLY A 54 4.10 -9.18 -1.97
C GLY A 54 3.71 -9.21 -3.46
N TYR A 55 3.03 -8.17 -3.97
CA TYR A 55 2.74 -8.04 -5.41
C TYR A 55 4.00 -8.07 -6.26
N MET A 56 5.04 -7.34 -5.86
CA MET A 56 6.29 -7.25 -6.62
C MET A 56 7.04 -8.58 -6.64
N VAL A 57 7.08 -9.28 -5.50
CA VAL A 57 7.73 -10.60 -5.38
C VAL A 57 6.95 -11.63 -6.19
N MET A 58 5.61 -11.63 -6.11
CA MET A 58 4.74 -12.48 -6.92
C MET A 58 5.00 -12.28 -8.41
N ALA A 59 5.04 -11.02 -8.89
CA ALA A 59 5.33 -10.72 -10.28
C ALA A 59 6.70 -11.22 -10.73
N CYS A 60 7.74 -11.03 -9.90
CA CYS A 60 9.06 -11.56 -10.19
C CYS A 60 9.06 -13.09 -10.27
N GLY A 61 8.31 -13.78 -9.39
CA GLY A 61 8.15 -15.23 -9.42
C GLY A 61 7.41 -15.75 -10.66
N LEU A 62 6.58 -14.92 -11.27
CA LEU A 62 5.90 -15.19 -12.54
C LEU A 62 6.70 -14.74 -13.77
N GLY A 63 7.94 -14.27 -13.60
CA GLY A 63 8.80 -13.78 -14.68
C GLY A 63 8.50 -12.35 -15.15
N ALA A 64 7.54 -11.65 -14.53
CA ALA A 64 7.16 -10.28 -14.87
C ALA A 64 8.08 -9.25 -14.19
N TYR A 65 9.38 -9.36 -14.38
CA TYR A 65 10.40 -8.53 -13.71
C TYR A 65 10.21 -7.03 -13.96
N THR A 66 9.94 -6.65 -15.19
CA THR A 66 9.74 -5.25 -15.59
C THR A 66 8.54 -4.66 -14.85
N ALA A 67 7.41 -5.36 -14.80
CA ALA A 67 6.22 -4.91 -14.07
C ALA A 67 6.49 -4.79 -12.56
N GLY A 68 7.20 -5.77 -11.97
CA GLY A 68 7.61 -5.73 -10.57
C GLY A 68 8.50 -4.54 -10.25
N MET A 69 9.48 -4.23 -11.08
CA MET A 69 10.39 -3.09 -10.90
C MET A 69 9.69 -1.74 -11.17
N TYR A 70 8.80 -1.70 -12.15
CA TYR A 70 7.99 -0.50 -12.40
C TYR A 70 7.10 -0.17 -11.19
N HIS A 71 6.44 -1.19 -10.62
CA HIS A 71 5.65 -0.99 -9.40
C HIS A 71 6.51 -0.60 -8.19
N LEU A 72 7.73 -1.11 -8.08
CA LEU A 72 8.68 -0.70 -7.02
C LEU A 72 8.97 0.80 -7.08
N LEU A 73 9.21 1.34 -8.29
CA LEU A 73 9.50 2.76 -8.49
C LEU A 73 8.30 3.64 -8.10
N THR A 74 7.12 3.34 -8.63
CA THR A 74 5.89 4.10 -8.33
C THR A 74 5.49 3.99 -6.86
N HIS A 75 5.62 2.79 -6.29
CA HIS A 75 5.36 2.52 -4.88
C HIS A 75 6.27 3.35 -3.97
N GLY A 76 7.55 3.46 -4.27
CA GLY A 76 8.48 4.28 -3.49
C GLY A 76 8.00 5.73 -3.36
N ALA A 77 7.52 6.32 -4.45
CA ALA A 77 7.04 7.70 -4.47
C ALA A 77 5.79 7.91 -3.59
N PHE A 78 4.71 7.16 -3.81
CA PHE A 78 3.48 7.38 -3.02
C PHE A 78 3.59 6.85 -1.58
N LYS A 79 4.52 5.93 -1.30
CA LYS A 79 4.79 5.49 0.07
C LYS A 79 5.57 6.53 0.86
N ALA A 80 6.56 7.16 0.26
CA ALA A 80 7.24 8.28 0.89
C ALA A 80 6.23 9.37 1.27
N LEU A 81 5.30 9.71 0.36
CA LEU A 81 4.25 10.70 0.59
C LEU A 81 3.35 10.32 1.78
N LEU A 82 2.89 9.06 1.84
CA LEU A 82 2.03 8.59 2.93
C LEU A 82 2.75 8.52 4.27
N PHE A 83 4.01 8.07 4.33
CA PHE A 83 4.76 8.00 5.57
C PHE A 83 5.12 9.38 6.10
N LEU A 84 5.50 10.33 5.24
CA LEU A 84 5.72 11.71 5.63
C LEU A 84 4.43 12.35 6.13
N GLY A 85 3.29 12.09 5.46
CA GLY A 85 1.97 12.53 5.92
C GLY A 85 1.58 11.95 7.28
N CYS A 86 1.86 10.65 7.54
CA CYS A 86 1.70 10.07 8.88
C CYS A 86 2.58 10.81 9.91
N GLY A 87 3.83 11.14 9.54
CA GLY A 87 4.74 11.88 10.41
C GLY A 87 4.18 13.25 10.78
N SER A 88 3.68 14.01 9.80
CA SER A 88 3.06 15.32 10.02
C SER A 88 1.86 15.22 10.98
N VAL A 89 0.94 14.26 10.76
CA VAL A 89 -0.21 14.04 11.66
C VAL A 89 0.23 13.69 13.07
N ILE A 90 1.19 12.77 13.22
CA ILE A 90 1.68 12.32 14.53
C ILE A 90 2.37 13.46 15.30
N ILE A 91 3.16 14.28 14.63
CA ILE A 91 3.83 15.45 15.23
C ILE A 91 2.77 16.48 15.67
N ALA A 92 1.81 16.81 14.79
CA ALA A 92 0.75 17.75 15.09
C ALA A 92 -0.14 17.31 16.28
N LEU A 93 -0.26 16.00 16.52
CA LEU A 93 -1.04 15.42 17.62
C LEU A 93 -0.19 14.96 18.81
N HIS A 94 0.98 15.57 19.02
CA HIS A 94 1.85 15.29 20.16
C HIS A 94 2.18 13.79 20.34
N HIS A 95 2.52 13.13 19.22
CA HIS A 95 2.89 11.72 19.12
C HIS A 95 1.73 10.70 19.28
N GLU A 96 0.46 11.14 19.22
CA GLU A 96 -0.66 10.20 19.12
C GLU A 96 -0.61 9.45 17.79
N GLN A 97 -0.78 8.13 17.82
CA GLN A 97 -0.75 7.25 16.66
C GLN A 97 -2.06 6.48 16.44
N ASP A 98 -2.92 6.41 17.45
CA ASP A 98 -4.20 5.70 17.34
C ASP A 98 -5.22 6.55 16.57
N MET A 99 -5.59 6.07 15.36
CA MET A 99 -6.56 6.73 14.50
C MET A 99 -7.92 6.98 15.18
N ARG A 100 -8.30 6.16 16.16
CA ARG A 100 -9.58 6.30 16.88
C ARG A 100 -9.61 7.53 17.78
N ARG A 101 -8.45 8.08 18.12
CA ARG A 101 -8.27 9.31 18.90
C ARG A 101 -8.02 10.54 18.01
N MET A 102 -8.13 10.36 16.70
CA MET A 102 -8.01 11.43 15.69
C MET A 102 -9.39 11.87 15.22
N GLY A 103 -9.46 12.54 14.11
CA GLY A 103 -10.70 12.99 13.47
C GLY A 103 -10.77 14.50 13.34
N GLY A 104 -11.47 14.99 12.31
CA GLY A 104 -11.66 16.42 12.07
C GLY A 104 -10.39 17.19 11.70
N LEU A 105 -9.33 16.52 11.24
CA LEU A 105 -8.04 17.15 10.94
C LEU A 105 -7.98 17.83 9.57
N LYS A 106 -9.00 17.66 8.73
CA LYS A 106 -9.03 18.18 7.37
C LYS A 106 -8.78 19.69 7.30
N ASP A 107 -9.43 20.45 8.16
CA ASP A 107 -9.35 21.92 8.15
C ASP A 107 -8.12 22.44 8.92
N LYS A 108 -7.54 21.62 9.79
CA LYS A 108 -6.37 21.96 10.59
C LYS A 108 -5.05 21.65 9.87
N LEU A 109 -5.05 20.61 9.03
CA LEU A 109 -3.89 20.13 8.28
C LEU A 109 -4.24 19.98 6.79
N PRO A 110 -4.58 21.06 6.07
CA PRO A 110 -5.09 20.99 4.71
C PRO A 110 -4.07 20.47 3.69
N ILE A 111 -2.79 20.82 3.78
CA ILE A 111 -1.75 20.35 2.87
C ILE A 111 -1.50 18.86 3.11
N THR A 112 -1.34 18.46 4.36
CA THR A 112 -1.17 17.05 4.77
C THR A 112 -2.39 16.22 4.33
N TYR A 113 -3.61 16.73 4.47
CA TYR A 113 -4.82 16.06 4.00
C TYR A 113 -4.78 15.77 2.50
N TRP A 114 -4.52 16.78 1.66
CA TRP A 114 -4.50 16.59 0.21
C TRP A 114 -3.37 15.69 -0.26
N THR A 115 -2.18 15.82 0.30
CA THR A 115 -1.07 14.93 -0.01
C THR A 115 -1.38 13.49 0.40
N PHE A 116 -2.05 13.30 1.54
CA PHE A 116 -2.48 11.99 2.02
C PHE A 116 -3.57 11.37 1.13
N VAL A 117 -4.53 12.17 0.66
CA VAL A 117 -5.56 11.73 -0.29
C VAL A 117 -4.93 11.29 -1.61
N VAL A 118 -4.03 12.09 -2.18
CA VAL A 118 -3.34 11.74 -3.43
C VAL A 118 -2.52 10.45 -3.26
N GLY A 119 -1.78 10.31 -2.17
CA GLY A 119 -1.03 9.08 -1.86
C GLY A 119 -1.93 7.86 -1.68
N SER A 120 -3.09 8.03 -1.05
CA SER A 120 -4.08 6.96 -0.85
C SER A 120 -4.76 6.55 -2.15
N LEU A 121 -5.09 7.48 -3.03
CA LEU A 121 -5.61 7.19 -4.37
C LEU A 121 -4.58 6.41 -5.20
N ALA A 122 -3.32 6.81 -5.16
CA ALA A 122 -2.25 6.10 -5.85
C ALA A 122 -2.04 4.69 -5.27
N LEU A 123 -2.06 4.54 -3.94
CA LEU A 123 -1.97 3.25 -3.26
C LEU A 123 -3.16 2.34 -3.59
N ALA A 124 -4.38 2.87 -3.63
CA ALA A 124 -5.57 2.13 -4.01
C ALA A 124 -5.55 1.69 -5.48
N GLY A 125 -4.81 2.38 -6.33
CA GLY A 125 -4.79 2.15 -7.78
C GLY A 125 -5.99 2.80 -8.47
N PHE A 126 -6.36 4.01 -8.05
CA PHE A 126 -7.42 4.77 -8.70
C PHE A 126 -7.00 5.14 -10.15
N PRO A 127 -7.91 5.09 -11.13
CA PRO A 127 -7.60 5.44 -12.52
C PRO A 127 -6.84 6.76 -12.64
N LEU A 128 -5.89 6.84 -13.57
CA LEU A 128 -5.00 7.98 -13.83
C LEU A 128 -3.88 8.20 -12.79
N THR A 129 -3.81 7.40 -11.73
CA THR A 129 -2.68 7.45 -10.78
C THR A 129 -1.55 6.51 -11.21
N SER A 130 -0.34 6.76 -10.71
CA SER A 130 0.82 5.90 -11.00
C SER A 130 0.62 4.47 -10.48
N GLY A 131 -0.09 4.30 -9.36
CA GLY A 131 -0.42 3.00 -8.80
C GLY A 131 -1.40 2.19 -9.65
N PHE A 132 -2.30 2.84 -10.38
CA PHE A 132 -3.19 2.17 -11.32
C PHE A 132 -2.40 1.49 -12.44
N PHE A 133 -1.59 2.26 -13.18
CA PHE A 133 -0.81 1.73 -14.30
C PHE A 133 0.16 0.63 -13.89
N SER A 134 0.81 0.77 -12.75
CA SER A 134 1.78 -0.22 -12.30
C SER A 134 1.11 -1.50 -11.78
N LYS A 135 -0.03 -1.42 -11.08
CA LYS A 135 -0.79 -2.61 -10.66
C LYS A 135 -1.44 -3.33 -11.83
N ASP A 136 -2.00 -2.57 -12.78
CA ASP A 136 -2.56 -3.14 -13.99
C ASP A 136 -1.51 -3.95 -14.74
N ALA A 137 -0.33 -3.38 -14.96
CA ALA A 137 0.80 -4.10 -15.58
C ALA A 137 1.18 -5.40 -14.85
N LEU A 138 1.17 -5.38 -13.50
CA LEU A 138 1.41 -6.57 -12.69
C LEU A 138 0.35 -7.65 -12.90
N LEU A 139 -0.93 -7.26 -12.81
CA LEU A 139 -2.06 -8.20 -12.87
C LEU A 139 -2.24 -8.77 -14.27
N VAL A 140 -2.08 -7.97 -15.32
CA VAL A 140 -2.12 -8.41 -16.70
C VAL A 140 -0.97 -9.39 -17.00
N SER A 141 0.24 -9.06 -16.55
CA SER A 141 1.38 -9.96 -16.69
C SER A 141 1.17 -11.27 -15.95
N ALA A 142 0.62 -11.23 -14.73
CA ALA A 142 0.27 -12.43 -13.98
C ALA A 142 -0.78 -13.27 -14.71
N TRP A 143 -1.83 -12.65 -15.23
CA TRP A 143 -2.91 -13.32 -15.94
C TRP A 143 -2.41 -14.09 -17.17
N SER A 144 -1.43 -13.58 -17.87
CA SER A 144 -0.84 -14.19 -19.08
C SER A 144 0.09 -15.37 -18.80
N THR A 145 0.44 -15.64 -17.54
CA THR A 145 1.45 -16.67 -17.18
C THR A 145 0.86 -18.09 -16.96
N GLY A 146 -0.41 -18.29 -17.29
CA GLY A 146 -1.06 -19.59 -17.16
C GLY A 146 -1.88 -19.74 -15.86
N PRO A 147 -2.34 -20.99 -15.53
CA PRO A 147 -3.34 -21.19 -14.46
C PRO A 147 -2.92 -20.66 -13.09
N LEU A 148 -1.66 -20.86 -12.70
CA LEU A 148 -1.14 -20.32 -11.45
C LEU A 148 -1.15 -18.79 -11.46
N GLY A 149 -0.73 -18.17 -12.56
CA GLY A 149 -0.73 -16.73 -12.71
C GLY A 149 -2.14 -16.14 -12.69
N GLN A 150 -3.11 -16.80 -13.31
CA GLN A 150 -4.54 -16.42 -13.27
C GLN A 150 -5.09 -16.48 -11.85
N PHE A 151 -4.82 -17.54 -11.11
CA PHE A 151 -5.21 -17.65 -9.70
C PHE A 151 -4.62 -16.51 -8.87
N LEU A 152 -3.33 -16.25 -9.01
CA LEU A 152 -2.63 -15.16 -8.30
C LEU A 152 -3.12 -13.76 -8.74
N ALA A 153 -3.48 -13.58 -10.01
CA ALA A 153 -4.07 -12.34 -10.49
C ALA A 153 -5.45 -12.07 -9.87
N VAL A 154 -6.33 -13.09 -9.78
CA VAL A 154 -7.62 -12.97 -9.09
C VAL A 154 -7.41 -12.63 -7.61
N LEU A 155 -6.49 -13.31 -6.95
CA LEU A 155 -6.13 -13.02 -5.56
C LEU A 155 -5.60 -11.59 -5.41
N GLY A 156 -4.82 -11.11 -6.39
CA GLY A 156 -4.35 -9.74 -6.49
C GLY A 156 -5.50 -8.73 -6.63
N LEU A 157 -6.49 -9.00 -7.47
CA LEU A 157 -7.68 -8.13 -7.59
C LEU A 157 -8.45 -8.02 -6.28
N VAL A 158 -8.69 -9.13 -5.60
CA VAL A 158 -9.32 -9.13 -4.26
C VAL A 158 -8.48 -8.30 -3.28
N THR A 159 -7.17 -8.49 -3.27
CA THR A 159 -6.27 -7.72 -2.41
C THR A 159 -6.25 -6.22 -2.78
N ALA A 160 -6.42 -5.87 -4.04
CA ALA A 160 -6.55 -4.47 -4.47
C ALA A 160 -7.83 -3.81 -3.89
N LEU A 161 -8.95 -4.53 -3.83
CA LEU A 161 -10.17 -4.06 -3.15
C LEU A 161 -9.94 -3.85 -1.66
N LEU A 162 -9.26 -4.78 -0.98
CA LEU A 162 -8.88 -4.61 0.43
C LEU A 162 -7.96 -3.40 0.62
N THR A 163 -7.03 -3.19 -0.32
CA THR A 163 -6.13 -2.03 -0.32
C THR A 163 -6.91 -0.71 -0.42
N ALA A 164 -7.87 -0.63 -1.33
CA ALA A 164 -8.73 0.54 -1.45
C ALA A 164 -9.51 0.79 -0.15
N PHE A 165 -10.10 -0.28 0.42
CA PHE A 165 -10.88 -0.17 1.64
C PHE A 165 -10.04 0.38 2.82
N TYR A 166 -8.90 -0.21 3.15
CA TYR A 166 -8.10 0.28 4.29
C TYR A 166 -7.47 1.65 4.03
N SER A 167 -7.15 1.99 2.79
CA SER A 167 -6.60 3.31 2.43
C SER A 167 -7.64 4.42 2.65
N PHE A 168 -8.87 4.22 2.19
CA PHE A 168 -9.94 5.18 2.43
C PHE A 168 -10.40 5.20 3.88
N ARG A 169 -10.46 4.05 4.56
CA ARG A 169 -10.68 4.00 6.01
C ARG A 169 -9.67 4.87 6.75
N LEU A 170 -8.39 4.78 6.40
CA LEU A 170 -7.32 5.59 6.98
C LEU A 170 -7.59 7.09 6.80
N VAL A 171 -7.94 7.52 5.58
CA VAL A 171 -8.25 8.92 5.27
C VAL A 171 -9.48 9.40 6.05
N PHE A 172 -10.58 8.64 6.02
CA PHE A 172 -11.83 9.06 6.65
C PHE A 172 -11.73 9.12 8.17
N VAL A 173 -11.11 8.12 8.81
CA VAL A 173 -10.98 8.09 10.26
C VAL A 173 -10.04 9.19 10.77
N THR A 174 -8.97 9.49 10.04
CA THR A 174 -7.98 10.49 10.49
C THR A 174 -8.42 11.93 10.22
N PHE A 175 -9.01 12.21 9.04
CA PHE A 175 -9.26 13.58 8.59
C PHE A 175 -10.72 14.00 8.64
N TRP A 176 -11.65 13.04 8.63
CA TRP A 176 -13.09 13.29 8.62
C TRP A 176 -13.73 12.82 9.94
N GLY A 177 -14.99 13.18 10.14
CA GLY A 177 -15.72 12.79 11.32
C GLY A 177 -15.51 13.71 12.53
N PRO A 178 -16.11 13.37 13.67
CA PRO A 178 -15.96 14.15 14.90
C PRO A 178 -14.52 14.10 15.41
N SER A 179 -14.03 15.23 15.89
CA SER A 179 -12.70 15.30 16.50
C SER A 179 -12.72 14.59 17.85
N HIS A 180 -11.84 13.63 18.03
CA HIS A 180 -11.56 12.96 19.30
C HIS A 180 -10.24 13.42 19.91
N VAL A 181 -9.67 14.50 19.37
CA VAL A 181 -8.43 15.10 19.87
C VAL A 181 -8.70 15.74 21.22
N ASP A 182 -7.81 15.49 22.18
CA ASP A 182 -7.91 16.07 23.52
C ASP A 182 -8.05 17.61 23.43
N PRO A 183 -9.05 18.23 24.10
CA PRO A 183 -9.26 19.68 24.08
C PRO A 183 -8.03 20.51 24.46
N HIS A 184 -7.16 19.99 25.33
CA HIS A 184 -5.92 20.64 25.73
C HIS A 184 -4.91 20.75 24.57
N HIS A 185 -4.97 19.87 23.58
CA HIS A 185 -4.08 19.86 22.41
C HIS A 185 -4.75 20.43 21.16
N ALA A 186 -6.07 20.54 21.13
CA ALA A 186 -6.83 20.95 19.95
C ALA A 186 -6.50 22.37 19.43
N GLY A 187 -6.04 23.27 20.30
CA GLY A 187 -5.66 24.64 19.96
C GLY A 187 -4.27 24.79 19.36
N HIS A 188 -3.41 23.76 19.45
CA HIS A 188 -2.03 23.79 18.97
C HIS A 188 -1.81 22.94 17.71
N VAL A 189 -2.88 22.39 17.13
CA VAL A 189 -2.80 21.58 15.90
C VAL A 189 -2.75 22.51 14.69
N HIS A 190 -1.56 22.73 14.16
CA HIS A 190 -1.28 23.49 12.93
C HIS A 190 -0.28 22.74 12.04
N GLU A 191 -0.33 23.01 10.71
CA GLU A 191 0.70 22.57 9.75
C GLU A 191 2.03 23.25 9.98
#